data_6a8d8f649d235f8e8799db5552cf13e2
#
_entry.id   6a8d8f649d235f8e8799db5552cf13e2
#
_cell.length_a   1.000
_cell.length_b   1.000
_cell.length_c   1.000
_cell.angle_alpha   90.00
_cell.angle_beta   90.00
_cell.angle_gamma   90.00
#
_symmetry.space_group_name_H-M   'P 1'
#
loop_
_entity.id
_entity.type
_entity.pdbx_description
1 polymer ?
#
loop_
_entity_poly.entity_id
_entity_poly.type
_entity_poly.pdbx_seq_one_letter_code
_entity_poly.pdbx_strand_id
1 'polypeptide(L)'
;MSPTLELTRDLMARRSVTPADEGCQEVMIRRLRALGFEVEPLRFGSVSNFWAHRGESGPVFCFAGHTDVVPTGPLEEWRSDPFVPTIRDGLLYGRGAADMKSGLAAMITATESFVAAHARHRGRIAFLITSDEEGPSVEGTKRVAALLAERGERIDWCLVGEPSSEVSIGDTIKIGRRGSFSGRLTVHGVQGHVAYPQLAENPVHTLAPALAELTSRVWDQGSEHFDPTSFQVSNLNAGTGAPNVIPGELKARFNLRYSPVQTLEGLKETVEGILRKHGVRYTLEWYLSGEPFYTPPGALSEAVCQAVRAVTGAPPRLSTGGGTSDGRFIAPLGAQVVELGVVNASIHKVNEHVRVSDIDALHRMYLNVLGNLLG
;
A
#
# COMPACT_ATOMS: atom_id res chain seq x y z
N MET A 1 1.00 -29.55 7.78
CA MET A 1 1.03 -28.15 7.25
C MET A 1 -0.30 -27.53 7.63
N SER A 2 -0.33 -26.26 8.08
CA SER A 2 -1.61 -25.61 8.42
C SER A 2 -2.38 -25.24 7.14
N PRO A 3 -3.73 -25.18 7.20
CA PRO A 3 -4.54 -24.73 6.06
C PRO A 3 -4.14 -23.35 5.55
N THR A 4 -3.69 -22.45 6.43
CA THR A 4 -3.24 -21.12 6.07
C THR A 4 -1.95 -21.17 5.28
N LEU A 5 -0.97 -21.97 5.69
CA LEU A 5 0.28 -22.15 4.97
C LEU A 5 0.06 -22.82 3.60
N GLU A 6 -0.85 -23.80 3.52
CA GLU A 6 -1.20 -24.45 2.25
C GLU A 6 -1.81 -23.43 1.26
N LEU A 7 -2.77 -22.62 1.72
CA LEU A 7 -3.37 -21.57 0.89
C LEU A 7 -2.36 -20.50 0.51
N THR A 8 -1.48 -20.09 1.43
CA THR A 8 -0.39 -19.13 1.11
C THR A 8 0.45 -19.64 -0.06
N ARG A 9 0.86 -20.92 0.00
CA ARG A 9 1.66 -21.53 -1.07
C ARG A 9 0.90 -21.63 -2.40
N ASP A 10 -0.39 -21.97 -2.37
CA ASP A 10 -1.21 -22.01 -3.60
C ASP A 10 -1.30 -20.62 -4.23
N LEU A 11 -1.54 -19.57 -3.46
CA LEU A 11 -1.58 -18.19 -3.96
C LEU A 11 -0.20 -17.75 -4.49
N MET A 12 0.89 -18.06 -3.79
CA MET A 12 2.24 -17.69 -4.20
C MET A 12 2.70 -18.37 -5.49
N ALA A 13 2.23 -19.59 -5.77
CA ALA A 13 2.56 -20.31 -7.01
C ALA A 13 1.98 -19.64 -8.28
N ARG A 14 1.08 -18.67 -8.13
CA ARG A 14 0.46 -17.91 -9.21
C ARG A 14 1.27 -16.67 -9.53
N ARG A 15 1.68 -16.52 -10.81
CA ARG A 15 2.55 -15.42 -11.29
C ARG A 15 1.76 -14.12 -11.48
N SER A 16 1.05 -13.68 -10.47
CA SER A 16 0.18 -12.51 -10.50
C SER A 16 0.96 -11.18 -10.44
N VAL A 17 1.91 -10.99 -11.35
CA VAL A 17 2.63 -9.71 -11.46
C VAL A 17 1.65 -8.64 -11.94
N THR A 18 1.62 -7.51 -11.22
CA THR A 18 0.65 -6.43 -11.44
C THR A 18 0.50 -6.06 -12.93
N PRO A 19 -0.70 -5.88 -13.46
CA PRO A 19 -2.03 -5.98 -12.83
C PRO A 19 -2.68 -7.38 -12.96
N ALA A 20 -1.91 -8.44 -13.25
CA ALA A 20 -2.44 -9.78 -13.45
C ALA A 20 -2.85 -10.43 -12.11
N ASP A 21 -3.98 -11.15 -12.12
CA ASP A 21 -4.46 -11.92 -10.96
C ASP A 21 -4.04 -13.40 -11.00
N GLU A 22 -3.92 -13.97 -12.19
CA GLU A 22 -3.55 -15.37 -12.45
C GLU A 22 -4.38 -16.40 -11.66
N GLY A 23 -5.66 -16.07 -11.40
CA GLY A 23 -6.62 -16.94 -10.72
C GLY A 23 -6.47 -16.98 -9.19
N CYS A 24 -5.72 -16.07 -8.58
CA CYS A 24 -5.68 -15.92 -7.13
C CYS A 24 -7.06 -15.65 -6.55
N GLN A 25 -7.80 -14.69 -7.15
CA GLN A 25 -9.13 -14.34 -6.70
C GLN A 25 -10.11 -15.50 -6.87
N GLU A 26 -10.00 -16.30 -7.92
CA GLU A 26 -10.88 -17.46 -8.12
C GLU A 26 -10.74 -18.49 -6.99
N VAL A 27 -9.51 -18.73 -6.51
CA VAL A 27 -9.28 -19.60 -5.35
C VAL A 27 -9.99 -19.06 -4.12
N MET A 28 -9.86 -17.77 -3.85
CA MET A 28 -10.52 -17.11 -2.71
C MET A 28 -12.03 -17.13 -2.85
N ILE A 29 -12.57 -16.75 -4.01
CA ILE A 29 -14.01 -16.73 -4.31
C ILE A 29 -14.65 -18.10 -4.09
N ARG A 30 -14.03 -19.16 -4.55
CA ARG A 30 -14.53 -20.53 -4.35
C ARG A 30 -14.67 -20.88 -2.88
N ARG A 31 -13.69 -20.53 -2.06
CA ARG A 31 -13.71 -20.77 -0.61
C ARG A 31 -14.77 -19.92 0.09
N LEU A 32 -14.89 -18.64 -0.28
CA LEU A 32 -15.91 -17.75 0.28
C LEU A 32 -17.34 -18.18 -0.10
N ARG A 33 -17.57 -18.60 -1.34
CA ARG A 33 -18.87 -19.16 -1.75
C ARG A 33 -19.24 -20.40 -0.99
N ALA A 34 -18.28 -21.27 -0.69
CA ALA A 34 -18.53 -22.46 0.15
C ALA A 34 -18.95 -22.12 1.58
N LEU A 35 -18.63 -20.92 2.06
CA LEU A 35 -19.07 -20.39 3.35
C LEU A 35 -20.39 -19.60 3.26
N GLY A 36 -21.04 -19.53 2.11
CA GLY A 36 -22.29 -18.79 1.90
C GLY A 36 -22.12 -17.29 1.70
N PHE A 37 -20.96 -16.83 1.25
CA PHE A 37 -20.80 -15.45 0.81
C PHE A 37 -21.47 -15.22 -0.54
N GLU A 38 -22.12 -14.07 -0.68
CA GLU A 38 -22.46 -13.49 -1.96
C GLU A 38 -21.19 -12.84 -2.52
N VAL A 39 -20.83 -13.19 -3.75
CA VAL A 39 -19.58 -12.74 -4.35
C VAL A 39 -19.84 -12.13 -5.71
N GLU A 40 -19.45 -10.87 -5.87
CA GLU A 40 -19.52 -10.10 -7.10
C GLU A 40 -18.11 -9.89 -7.68
N PRO A 41 -17.71 -10.61 -8.72
CA PRO A 41 -16.49 -10.28 -9.46
C PRO A 41 -16.67 -8.96 -10.22
N LEU A 42 -15.68 -8.08 -10.11
CA LEU A 42 -15.68 -6.73 -10.69
C LEU A 42 -14.42 -6.58 -11.55
N ARG A 43 -14.59 -6.37 -12.85
CA ARG A 43 -13.46 -6.18 -13.75
C ARG A 43 -13.46 -4.78 -14.35
N PHE A 44 -12.35 -4.08 -14.18
CA PHE A 44 -12.13 -2.78 -14.80
C PHE A 44 -10.85 -2.84 -15.65
N GLY A 45 -11.02 -2.72 -16.97
CA GLY A 45 -9.90 -2.91 -17.90
C GLY A 45 -9.25 -4.30 -17.76
N SER A 46 -7.96 -4.33 -17.50
CA SER A 46 -7.18 -5.55 -17.25
C SER A 46 -7.20 -6.00 -15.77
N VAL A 47 -7.69 -5.15 -14.87
CA VAL A 47 -7.66 -5.39 -13.42
C VAL A 47 -8.86 -6.24 -12.99
N SER A 48 -8.58 -7.26 -12.21
CA SER A 48 -9.57 -8.11 -11.55
C SER A 48 -9.79 -7.64 -10.12
N ASN A 49 -11.05 -7.50 -9.74
CA ASN A 49 -11.46 -7.20 -8.38
C ASN A 49 -12.63 -8.10 -7.98
N PHE A 50 -12.90 -8.21 -6.70
CA PHE A 50 -14.20 -8.69 -6.24
C PHE A 50 -14.63 -8.01 -4.95
N TRP A 51 -15.94 -7.85 -4.81
CA TRP A 51 -16.62 -7.58 -3.57
C TRP A 51 -17.35 -8.85 -3.11
N ALA A 52 -17.20 -9.21 -1.85
CA ALA A 52 -17.93 -10.34 -1.29
C ALA A 52 -18.44 -9.98 0.09
N HIS A 53 -19.63 -10.47 0.47
CA HIS A 53 -20.17 -10.26 1.79
C HIS A 53 -21.02 -11.44 2.27
N ARG A 54 -21.11 -11.58 3.60
CA ARG A 54 -21.96 -12.53 4.31
C ARG A 54 -22.55 -11.88 5.55
N GLY A 55 -23.82 -12.16 5.84
CA GLY A 55 -24.59 -11.57 6.94
C GLY A 55 -25.68 -10.63 6.42
N GLU A 56 -26.75 -10.45 7.22
CA GLU A 56 -27.96 -9.74 6.76
C GLU A 56 -28.00 -8.27 7.19
N SER A 57 -27.54 -7.96 8.41
CA SER A 57 -27.68 -6.62 9.00
C SER A 57 -26.63 -6.34 10.06
N GLY A 58 -26.49 -5.08 10.45
CA GLY A 58 -25.55 -4.62 11.48
C GLY A 58 -24.25 -4.03 10.88
N PRO A 59 -23.23 -3.83 11.71
CA PRO A 59 -21.97 -3.23 11.24
C PRO A 59 -21.26 -4.13 10.24
N VAL A 60 -20.57 -3.52 9.29
CA VAL A 60 -19.81 -4.20 8.24
C VAL A 60 -18.33 -4.20 8.57
N PHE A 61 -17.77 -5.38 8.80
CA PHE A 61 -16.33 -5.60 8.89
C PHE A 61 -15.81 -6.08 7.52
N CYS A 62 -14.84 -5.38 6.95
CA CYS A 62 -14.25 -5.68 5.66
C CYS A 62 -12.78 -6.07 5.80
N PHE A 63 -12.39 -7.19 5.23
CA PHE A 63 -11.01 -7.47 4.89
C PHE A 63 -10.68 -6.86 3.53
N ALA A 64 -9.58 -6.12 3.43
CA ALA A 64 -9.10 -5.58 2.17
C ALA A 64 -7.64 -5.97 1.89
N GLY A 65 -7.33 -6.15 0.61
CA GLY A 65 -5.98 -6.51 0.17
C GLY A 65 -5.88 -6.78 -1.32
N HIS A 66 -4.68 -7.17 -1.76
CA HIS A 66 -4.36 -7.34 -3.17
C HIS A 66 -3.75 -8.71 -3.47
N THR A 67 -4.02 -9.20 -4.68
CA THR A 67 -3.50 -10.48 -5.19
C THR A 67 -2.29 -10.30 -6.09
N ASP A 68 -2.11 -9.10 -6.66
CA ASP A 68 -0.97 -8.77 -7.49
C ASP A 68 0.30 -8.61 -6.65
N VAL A 69 1.42 -8.69 -7.34
CA VAL A 69 2.76 -8.55 -6.75
C VAL A 69 3.65 -7.72 -7.67
N VAL A 70 4.65 -7.03 -7.11
CA VAL A 70 5.66 -6.34 -7.91
C VAL A 70 6.48 -7.31 -8.77
N PRO A 71 7.12 -6.84 -9.86
CA PRO A 71 8.09 -7.63 -10.62
C PRO A 71 9.17 -8.23 -9.72
N THR A 72 9.66 -9.39 -10.11
CA THR A 72 10.64 -10.16 -9.31
C THR A 72 12.01 -9.51 -9.21
N GLY A 73 12.36 -8.63 -10.14
CA GLY A 73 13.75 -8.22 -10.36
C GLY A 73 14.58 -9.33 -11.03
N PRO A 74 15.90 -9.26 -10.94
CA PRO A 74 16.81 -10.23 -11.58
C PRO A 74 16.59 -11.65 -11.04
N LEU A 75 16.21 -12.59 -11.91
CA LEU A 75 15.92 -13.98 -11.50
C LEU A 75 17.16 -14.72 -11.02
N GLU A 76 18.32 -14.36 -11.53
CA GLU A 76 19.61 -14.93 -11.17
C GLU A 76 20.05 -14.63 -9.73
N GLU A 77 19.47 -13.62 -9.10
CA GLU A 77 19.73 -13.28 -7.71
C GLU A 77 18.84 -14.04 -6.73
N TRP A 78 17.77 -14.71 -7.23
CA TRP A 78 16.89 -15.51 -6.40
C TRP A 78 17.50 -16.88 -6.10
N ARG A 79 17.47 -17.30 -4.83
CA ARG A 79 17.95 -18.64 -4.40
C ARG A 79 17.02 -19.78 -4.79
N SER A 80 15.78 -19.47 -5.19
CA SER A 80 14.78 -20.39 -5.75
C SER A 80 13.85 -19.59 -6.64
N ASP A 81 13.17 -20.21 -7.62
CA ASP A 81 12.17 -19.52 -8.45
C ASP A 81 11.17 -18.78 -7.53
N PRO A 82 10.95 -17.46 -7.75
CA PRO A 82 10.09 -16.63 -6.90
C PRO A 82 8.64 -17.11 -6.85
N PHE A 83 8.18 -17.92 -7.80
CA PHE A 83 6.84 -18.50 -7.85
C PHE A 83 6.78 -20.00 -7.54
N VAL A 84 7.89 -20.57 -7.03
CA VAL A 84 7.93 -21.91 -6.44
C VAL A 84 8.12 -21.77 -4.92
N PRO A 85 7.02 -21.74 -4.13
CA PRO A 85 7.07 -21.48 -2.68
C PRO A 85 7.96 -22.47 -1.97
N THR A 86 9.10 -22.02 -1.46
CA THR A 86 10.15 -22.87 -0.91
C THR A 86 10.38 -22.57 0.57
N ILE A 87 10.26 -23.60 1.42
CA ILE A 87 10.54 -23.46 2.86
C ILE A 87 12.00 -23.86 3.13
N ARG A 88 12.73 -22.96 3.79
CA ARG A 88 14.10 -23.17 4.29
C ARG A 88 14.25 -22.51 5.66
N ASP A 89 14.80 -23.20 6.61
CA ASP A 89 15.12 -22.69 7.96
C ASP A 89 13.92 -21.97 8.63
N GLY A 90 12.70 -22.49 8.45
CA GLY A 90 11.47 -21.93 9.00
C GLY A 90 10.94 -20.69 8.29
N LEU A 91 11.54 -20.30 7.16
CA LEU A 91 11.10 -19.20 6.30
C LEU A 91 10.51 -19.75 5.00
N LEU A 92 9.37 -19.20 4.59
CA LEU A 92 8.74 -19.45 3.28
C LEU A 92 9.20 -18.37 2.32
N TYR A 93 9.96 -18.75 1.30
CA TYR A 93 10.50 -17.87 0.27
C TYR A 93 9.62 -17.85 -0.98
N GLY A 94 9.47 -16.67 -1.58
CA GLY A 94 8.84 -16.41 -2.86
C GLY A 94 8.22 -15.02 -2.93
N ARG A 95 7.97 -14.52 -4.15
CA ARG A 95 7.33 -13.23 -4.38
C ARG A 95 5.89 -13.24 -3.88
N GLY A 96 5.50 -12.20 -3.12
CA GLY A 96 4.19 -12.11 -2.49
C GLY A 96 4.10 -12.89 -1.16
N ALA A 97 5.21 -13.47 -0.67
CA ALA A 97 5.20 -14.18 0.62
C ALA A 97 4.82 -13.25 1.77
N ALA A 98 5.40 -12.06 1.82
CA ALA A 98 5.10 -11.04 2.81
C ALA A 98 4.05 -10.05 2.30
N ASP A 99 4.12 -9.68 1.02
CA ASP A 99 3.30 -8.64 0.41
C ASP A 99 2.45 -9.17 -0.75
N MET A 100 1.13 -9.51 -0.52
CA MET A 100 0.55 -9.76 0.80
C MET A 100 -0.22 -11.09 0.83
N LYS A 101 0.24 -12.12 0.04
CA LYS A 101 -0.50 -13.38 -0.14
C LYS A 101 -0.65 -14.19 1.16
N SER A 102 0.31 -14.10 2.11
CA SER A 102 0.13 -14.68 3.45
C SER A 102 -0.99 -14.00 4.24
N GLY A 103 -1.12 -12.67 4.10
CA GLY A 103 -2.24 -11.91 4.66
C GLY A 103 -3.58 -12.38 4.10
N LEU A 104 -3.69 -12.51 2.77
CA LEU A 104 -4.91 -13.01 2.11
C LEU A 104 -5.28 -14.42 2.57
N ALA A 105 -4.31 -15.32 2.68
CA ALA A 105 -4.53 -16.67 3.15
C ALA A 105 -5.02 -16.70 4.60
N ALA A 106 -4.44 -15.84 5.47
CA ALA A 106 -4.86 -15.71 6.86
C ALA A 106 -6.29 -15.16 6.97
N MET A 107 -6.68 -14.18 6.15
CA MET A 107 -8.05 -13.63 6.11
C MET A 107 -9.08 -14.74 5.78
N ILE A 108 -8.84 -15.48 4.72
CA ILE A 108 -9.75 -16.54 4.28
C ILE A 108 -9.87 -17.61 5.37
N THR A 109 -8.76 -18.16 5.85
CA THR A 109 -8.79 -19.27 6.82
C THR A 109 -9.30 -18.85 8.20
N ALA A 110 -9.04 -17.62 8.64
CA ALA A 110 -9.63 -17.06 9.85
C ALA A 110 -11.15 -16.92 9.72
N THR A 111 -11.64 -16.48 8.55
CA THR A 111 -13.07 -16.40 8.26
C THR A 111 -13.72 -17.79 8.24
N GLU A 112 -13.07 -18.79 7.66
CA GLU A 112 -13.53 -20.19 7.69
C GLU A 112 -13.69 -20.70 9.13
N SER A 113 -12.67 -20.47 9.96
CA SER A 113 -12.67 -20.87 11.37
C SER A 113 -13.74 -20.13 12.16
N PHE A 114 -13.91 -18.83 11.93
CA PHE A 114 -14.92 -18.01 12.59
C PHE A 114 -16.33 -18.44 12.21
N VAL A 115 -16.63 -18.61 10.93
CA VAL A 115 -17.95 -19.00 10.43
C VAL A 115 -18.33 -20.42 10.91
N ALA A 116 -17.37 -21.33 10.99
CA ALA A 116 -17.58 -22.68 11.54
C ALA A 116 -17.98 -22.64 13.02
N ALA A 117 -17.41 -21.73 13.82
CA ALA A 117 -17.74 -21.56 15.24
C ALA A 117 -18.99 -20.67 15.46
N HIS A 118 -19.23 -19.72 14.57
CA HIS A 118 -20.29 -18.70 14.67
C HIS A 118 -21.11 -18.65 13.38
N ALA A 119 -21.86 -19.70 13.09
CA ALA A 119 -22.71 -19.78 11.88
C ALA A 119 -23.72 -18.61 11.79
N ARG A 120 -24.19 -18.14 12.97
CA ARG A 120 -24.94 -16.88 13.14
C ARG A 120 -24.09 -15.92 13.94
N HIS A 121 -23.51 -14.93 13.27
CA HIS A 121 -22.73 -13.86 13.87
C HIS A 121 -23.45 -12.54 13.73
N ARG A 122 -23.06 -11.54 14.54
CA ARG A 122 -23.56 -10.17 14.40
C ARG A 122 -22.89 -9.50 13.21
N GLY A 123 -23.59 -8.58 12.57
CA GLY A 123 -23.04 -7.78 11.48
C GLY A 123 -22.76 -8.58 10.20
N ARG A 124 -22.01 -7.96 9.32
CA ARG A 124 -21.62 -8.51 8.01
C ARG A 124 -20.09 -8.66 7.96
N ILE A 125 -19.62 -9.76 7.40
CA ILE A 125 -18.20 -9.91 7.01
C ILE A 125 -18.12 -9.64 5.52
N ALA A 126 -17.19 -8.79 5.10
CA ALA A 126 -16.96 -8.47 3.70
C ALA A 126 -15.50 -8.64 3.29
N PHE A 127 -15.27 -8.74 1.98
CA PHE A 127 -13.96 -8.75 1.34
C PHE A 127 -13.96 -7.80 0.16
N LEU A 128 -12.95 -6.94 0.09
CA LEU A 128 -12.63 -6.10 -1.06
C LEU A 128 -11.22 -6.45 -1.51
N ILE A 129 -11.10 -7.14 -2.64
CA ILE A 129 -9.82 -7.64 -3.12
C ILE A 129 -9.57 -7.14 -4.54
N THR A 130 -8.35 -6.69 -4.80
CA THR A 130 -7.90 -6.15 -6.09
C THR A 130 -6.67 -6.86 -6.64
N SER A 131 -6.39 -6.66 -7.93
CA SER A 131 -5.11 -7.00 -8.57
C SER A 131 -4.37 -5.75 -9.10
N ASP A 132 -4.57 -4.57 -8.50
CA ASP A 132 -3.94 -3.30 -8.92
C ASP A 132 -3.58 -2.42 -7.71
N GLU A 133 -2.97 -2.99 -6.66
CA GLU A 133 -2.39 -2.20 -5.58
C GLU A 133 -0.94 -1.81 -5.92
N GLU A 134 -0.17 -2.76 -6.40
CA GLU A 134 1.27 -2.66 -6.71
C GLU A 134 1.56 -1.97 -8.06
N GLY A 135 0.51 -1.59 -8.76
CA GLY A 135 0.57 -0.93 -10.05
C GLY A 135 0.12 0.54 -9.99
N PRO A 136 -0.60 1.01 -11.01
CA PRO A 136 -1.13 2.38 -11.05
C PRO A 136 -2.19 2.67 -9.99
N SER A 137 -2.83 1.67 -9.40
CA SER A 137 -3.89 1.75 -8.38
C SER A 137 -5.09 2.62 -8.83
N VAL A 138 -5.46 2.51 -10.13
CA VAL A 138 -6.51 3.32 -10.74
C VAL A 138 -7.79 2.51 -10.94
N GLU A 139 -7.66 1.27 -11.39
CA GLU A 139 -8.77 0.38 -11.72
C GLU A 139 -9.03 -0.68 -10.62
N GLY A 140 -8.32 -0.58 -9.51
CA GLY A 140 -8.42 -1.45 -8.34
C GLY A 140 -9.41 -0.95 -7.30
N THR A 141 -9.01 -1.02 -6.03
CA THR A 141 -9.79 -0.64 -4.84
C THR A 141 -10.44 0.73 -4.98
N LYS A 142 -9.78 1.70 -5.62
CA LYS A 142 -10.33 3.03 -5.88
C LYS A 142 -11.67 2.97 -6.63
N ARG A 143 -11.75 2.16 -7.68
CA ARG A 143 -12.98 2.01 -8.49
C ARG A 143 -14.06 1.24 -7.74
N VAL A 144 -13.66 0.19 -7.02
CA VAL A 144 -14.60 -0.59 -6.20
C VAL A 144 -15.16 0.27 -5.07
N ALA A 145 -14.33 1.03 -4.37
CA ALA A 145 -14.77 1.93 -3.31
C ALA A 145 -15.78 2.99 -3.82
N ALA A 146 -15.51 3.58 -4.99
CA ALA A 146 -16.44 4.52 -5.63
C ALA A 146 -17.79 3.85 -5.96
N LEU A 147 -17.76 2.64 -6.53
CA LEU A 147 -18.96 1.87 -6.85
C LEU A 147 -19.77 1.52 -5.59
N LEU A 148 -19.10 1.13 -4.50
CA LEU A 148 -19.77 0.84 -3.23
C LEU A 148 -20.42 2.10 -2.65
N ALA A 149 -19.74 3.25 -2.73
CA ALA A 149 -20.30 4.53 -2.31
C ALA A 149 -21.55 4.92 -3.10
N GLU A 150 -21.52 4.76 -4.45
CA GLU A 150 -22.66 5.01 -5.33
C GLU A 150 -23.88 4.13 -4.98
N ARG A 151 -23.63 2.90 -4.51
CA ARG A 151 -24.67 1.95 -4.09
C ARG A 151 -25.17 2.19 -2.66
N GLY A 152 -24.55 3.11 -1.92
CA GLY A 152 -24.83 3.33 -0.51
C GLY A 152 -24.36 2.17 0.40
N GLU A 153 -23.45 1.32 -0.08
CA GLU A 153 -22.84 0.27 0.73
C GLU A 153 -21.93 0.92 1.77
N ARG A 154 -22.05 0.47 3.01
CA ARG A 154 -21.29 0.99 4.14
C ARG A 154 -20.24 0.00 4.57
N ILE A 155 -19.05 0.50 4.91
CA ILE A 155 -18.01 -0.23 5.61
C ILE A 155 -17.75 0.51 6.93
N ASP A 156 -17.99 -0.16 8.06
CA ASP A 156 -17.75 0.43 9.38
C ASP A 156 -16.31 0.21 9.83
N TRP A 157 -15.76 -0.97 9.56
CA TRP A 157 -14.42 -1.40 9.93
C TRP A 157 -13.72 -2.06 8.76
N CYS A 158 -12.50 -1.66 8.47
CA CYS A 158 -11.67 -2.28 7.45
C CYS A 158 -10.32 -2.69 8.02
N LEU A 159 -9.98 -3.97 7.89
CA LEU A 159 -8.65 -4.48 8.19
C LEU A 159 -7.93 -4.81 6.88
N VAL A 160 -6.85 -4.07 6.63
CA VAL A 160 -5.99 -4.30 5.46
C VAL A 160 -4.84 -5.22 5.87
N GLY A 161 -4.58 -6.26 5.10
CA GLY A 161 -3.57 -7.28 5.45
C GLY A 161 -2.15 -6.95 5.02
N GLU A 162 -1.84 -5.69 4.83
CA GLU A 162 -0.51 -5.20 4.48
C GLU A 162 0.55 -5.56 5.53
N PRO A 163 1.81 -5.84 5.12
CA PRO A 163 2.91 -6.15 6.04
C PRO A 163 3.27 -4.95 6.92
N SER A 164 2.62 -4.85 8.08
CA SER A 164 2.74 -3.72 9.01
C SER A 164 3.78 -3.92 10.10
N SER A 165 4.10 -5.18 10.42
CA SER A 165 5.07 -5.51 11.48
C SER A 165 6.50 -5.18 11.05
N GLU A 166 7.35 -4.77 12.00
CA GLU A 166 8.70 -4.28 11.70
C GLU A 166 9.80 -5.29 12.05
N VAL A 167 9.76 -5.90 13.23
CA VAL A 167 10.77 -6.86 13.72
C VAL A 167 10.15 -8.22 14.02
N SER A 168 8.98 -8.22 14.65
CA SER A 168 8.23 -9.41 15.01
C SER A 168 6.76 -9.26 14.70
N ILE A 169 6.10 -10.37 14.39
CA ILE A 169 4.69 -10.36 14.02
C ILE A 169 3.83 -9.64 15.08
N GLY A 170 3.07 -8.65 14.65
CA GLY A 170 2.16 -7.89 15.48
C GLY A 170 2.82 -6.81 16.37
N ASP A 171 4.13 -6.54 16.25
CA ASP A 171 4.78 -5.47 17.02
C ASP A 171 4.30 -4.07 16.62
N THR A 172 3.81 -3.91 15.42
CA THR A 172 3.32 -2.64 14.88
C THR A 172 2.07 -2.86 14.05
N ILE A 173 1.06 -2.02 14.25
CA ILE A 173 -0.12 -1.88 13.38
C ILE A 173 -0.18 -0.47 12.82
N LYS A 174 -0.77 -0.31 11.64
CA LYS A 174 -0.95 1.03 11.06
C LYS A 174 -2.40 1.47 11.28
N ILE A 175 -2.54 2.64 11.89
CA ILE A 175 -3.84 3.30 12.18
C ILE A 175 -4.05 4.53 11.29
N GLY A 176 -3.26 4.67 10.26
CA GLY A 176 -3.29 5.74 9.29
C GLY A 176 -2.06 5.73 8.42
N ARG A 177 -2.08 6.55 7.38
CA ARG A 177 -0.94 6.72 6.46
C ARG A 177 -0.80 8.19 6.08
N ARG A 178 0.45 8.64 5.91
CA ARG A 178 0.72 9.94 5.30
C ARG A 178 0.25 9.94 3.85
N GLY A 179 -0.16 11.10 3.36
CA GLY A 179 -0.44 11.31 1.95
C GLY A 179 0.81 11.16 1.09
N SER A 180 0.60 10.89 -0.19
CA SER A 180 1.66 10.77 -1.19
C SER A 180 1.33 11.61 -2.41
N PHE A 181 2.13 12.65 -2.65
CA PHE A 181 1.92 13.62 -3.71
C PHE A 181 3.21 13.80 -4.49
N SER A 182 3.16 13.57 -5.79
CA SER A 182 4.34 13.56 -6.67
C SER A 182 4.29 14.65 -7.71
N GLY A 183 5.47 15.15 -8.12
CA GLY A 183 5.63 16.06 -9.23
C GLY A 183 6.55 15.49 -10.30
N ARG A 184 6.17 15.73 -11.57
CA ARG A 184 7.02 15.55 -12.75
C ARG A 184 7.40 16.93 -13.25
N LEU A 185 8.62 17.33 -12.99
CA LEU A 185 9.17 18.64 -13.31
C LEU A 185 10.02 18.56 -14.58
N THR A 186 9.72 19.38 -15.56
CA THR A 186 10.62 19.66 -16.68
C THR A 186 11.07 21.10 -16.57
N VAL A 187 12.38 21.32 -16.42
CA VAL A 187 13.00 22.65 -16.44
C VAL A 187 13.50 22.93 -17.84
N HIS A 188 13.08 24.06 -18.39
CA HIS A 188 13.41 24.48 -19.73
C HIS A 188 14.65 25.40 -19.74
N GLY A 189 15.67 24.98 -20.49
CA GLY A 189 16.88 25.75 -20.76
C GLY A 189 17.02 26.13 -22.23
N VAL A 190 18.22 26.44 -22.62
CA VAL A 190 18.64 26.65 -24.03
C VAL A 190 19.93 25.90 -24.24
N GLN A 191 19.91 24.89 -25.11
CA GLN A 191 21.09 24.10 -25.44
C GLN A 191 22.15 24.95 -26.10
N GLY A 192 23.43 24.69 -25.75
CA GLY A 192 24.55 25.38 -26.38
C GLY A 192 25.90 24.76 -26.07
N HIS A 193 26.95 25.36 -26.64
CA HIS A 193 28.32 24.90 -26.38
C HIS A 193 28.83 25.48 -25.06
N VAL A 194 29.45 24.65 -24.21
CA VAL A 194 29.93 25.06 -22.87
C VAL A 194 30.91 26.22 -22.89
N ALA A 195 31.64 26.45 -24.02
CA ALA A 195 32.56 27.57 -24.20
C ALA A 195 31.84 28.91 -24.47
N TYR A 196 30.53 28.86 -24.78
CA TYR A 196 29.74 30.05 -25.09
C TYR A 196 28.47 30.11 -24.21
N PRO A 197 28.61 30.14 -22.87
CA PRO A 197 27.47 30.06 -21.95
C PRO A 197 26.49 31.25 -22.11
N GLN A 198 26.93 32.38 -22.64
CA GLN A 198 26.08 33.53 -22.90
C GLN A 198 25.07 33.32 -24.05
N LEU A 199 25.22 32.24 -24.84
CA LEU A 199 24.29 31.86 -25.91
C LEU A 199 23.40 30.70 -25.52
N ALA A 200 23.47 30.26 -24.24
CA ALA A 200 22.74 29.09 -23.70
C ALA A 200 22.11 29.46 -22.37
N GLU A 201 21.20 28.61 -21.91
CA GLU A 201 20.66 28.65 -20.55
C GLU A 201 20.70 27.23 -19.95
N ASN A 202 21.54 27.06 -18.91
CA ASN A 202 21.71 25.75 -18.29
C ASN A 202 20.61 25.48 -17.29
N PRO A 203 19.67 24.52 -17.54
CA PRO A 203 18.57 24.24 -16.65
C PRO A 203 19.04 23.62 -15.32
N VAL A 204 20.23 23.01 -15.28
CA VAL A 204 20.84 22.50 -14.04
C VAL A 204 21.22 23.66 -13.13
N HIS A 205 21.87 24.66 -13.66
CA HIS A 205 22.26 25.87 -12.91
C HIS A 205 21.06 26.68 -12.43
N THR A 206 20.01 26.76 -13.26
CA THR A 206 18.77 27.47 -12.92
C THR A 206 17.99 26.75 -11.81
N LEU A 207 17.95 25.41 -11.85
CA LEU A 207 17.24 24.62 -10.83
C LEU A 207 17.99 24.54 -9.50
N ALA A 208 19.33 24.53 -9.52
CA ALA A 208 20.13 24.22 -8.33
C ALA A 208 19.78 25.02 -7.07
N PRO A 209 19.59 26.37 -7.11
CA PRO A 209 19.19 27.16 -5.95
C PRO A 209 17.78 26.78 -5.44
N ALA A 210 16.83 26.58 -6.34
CA ALA A 210 15.47 26.17 -5.97
C ALA A 210 15.46 24.76 -5.35
N LEU A 211 16.25 23.84 -5.90
CA LEU A 211 16.39 22.49 -5.38
C LEU A 211 17.02 22.48 -3.97
N ALA A 212 18.04 23.30 -3.74
CA ALA A 212 18.64 23.46 -2.43
C ALA A 212 17.61 23.96 -1.39
N GLU A 213 16.78 24.95 -1.76
CA GLU A 213 15.72 25.44 -0.86
C GLU A 213 14.64 24.38 -0.61
N LEU A 214 14.17 23.67 -1.64
CA LEU A 214 13.16 22.61 -1.51
C LEU A 214 13.63 21.47 -0.60
N THR A 215 14.90 21.04 -0.75
CA THR A 215 15.44 19.90 -0.01
C THR A 215 15.83 20.22 1.43
N SER A 216 16.17 21.48 1.72
CA SER A 216 16.53 21.94 3.08
C SER A 216 15.33 22.47 3.87
N ARG A 217 14.18 22.64 3.23
CA ARG A 217 12.99 23.21 3.87
C ARG A 217 12.43 22.28 4.94
N VAL A 218 12.14 22.84 6.12
CA VAL A 218 11.25 22.21 7.11
C VAL A 218 9.82 22.47 6.65
N TRP A 219 9.13 21.42 6.18
CA TRP A 219 7.78 21.51 5.63
C TRP A 219 6.71 21.69 6.70
N ASP A 220 6.84 20.97 7.82
CA ASP A 220 6.08 21.08 9.07
C ASP A 220 6.80 20.33 10.20
N GLN A 221 6.20 20.29 11.37
CA GLN A 221 6.71 19.56 12.52
C GLN A 221 5.98 18.22 12.75
N GLY A 222 5.11 17.82 11.78
CA GLY A 222 4.22 16.69 11.97
C GLY A 222 3.08 16.98 12.94
N SER A 223 2.56 15.93 13.56
CA SER A 223 1.54 16.02 14.60
C SER A 223 1.74 14.89 15.62
N GLU A 224 0.85 14.78 16.63
CA GLU A 224 0.91 13.70 17.62
C GLU A 224 1.00 12.30 17.00
N HIS A 225 0.37 12.11 15.83
CA HIS A 225 0.26 10.79 15.21
C HIS A 225 1.00 10.68 13.86
N PHE A 226 1.54 11.77 13.34
CA PHE A 226 2.18 11.79 12.01
C PHE A 226 3.58 12.39 12.05
N ASP A 227 4.52 11.71 11.44
CA ASP A 227 5.84 12.27 11.14
C ASP A 227 5.72 13.53 10.27
N PRO A 228 6.71 14.44 10.36
CA PRO A 228 6.77 15.61 9.50
C PRO A 228 6.68 15.27 8.01
N THR A 229 6.13 16.22 7.24
CA THR A 229 6.13 16.14 5.77
C THR A 229 7.57 16.14 5.25
N SER A 230 7.83 15.24 4.31
CA SER A 230 9.15 15.09 3.68
C SER A 230 9.07 15.29 2.17
N PHE A 231 10.12 15.89 1.59
CA PHE A 231 10.32 16.07 0.17
C PHE A 231 11.52 15.27 -0.29
N GLN A 232 11.34 14.42 -1.32
CA GLN A 232 12.41 13.59 -1.86
C GLN A 232 12.42 13.63 -3.39
N VAL A 233 13.60 13.87 -3.96
CA VAL A 233 13.82 13.75 -5.42
C VAL A 233 14.20 12.30 -5.71
N SER A 234 13.41 11.63 -6.52
CA SER A 234 13.66 10.24 -6.91
C SER A 234 14.42 10.08 -8.22
N ASN A 235 14.30 11.08 -9.12
CA ASN A 235 14.96 11.07 -10.42
C ASN A 235 15.38 12.49 -10.80
N LEU A 236 16.59 12.60 -11.35
CA LEU A 236 17.12 13.83 -11.90
C LEU A 236 17.96 13.51 -13.14
N ASN A 237 17.48 13.93 -14.30
CA ASN A 237 18.11 13.60 -15.59
C ASN A 237 18.30 14.86 -16.42
N ALA A 238 19.53 15.09 -16.87
CA ALA A 238 19.90 16.15 -17.79
C ALA A 238 21.10 15.74 -18.64
N GLY A 239 21.30 16.44 -19.75
CA GLY A 239 22.47 16.25 -20.61
C GLY A 239 22.27 15.25 -21.73
N THR A 240 23.13 15.35 -22.73
CA THR A 240 23.18 14.52 -23.94
C THR A 240 24.25 13.42 -23.86
N GLY A 241 25.04 13.40 -22.77
CA GLY A 241 26.24 12.55 -22.64
C GLY A 241 27.51 13.20 -23.23
N ALA A 242 27.39 14.28 -24.02
CA ALA A 242 28.53 14.99 -24.57
C ALA A 242 29.10 16.02 -23.55
N PRO A 243 30.40 16.02 -23.25
CA PRO A 243 30.98 16.88 -22.21
C PRO A 243 31.01 18.37 -22.57
N ASN A 244 30.84 18.71 -23.83
CA ASN A 244 30.89 20.07 -24.33
C ASN A 244 29.54 20.67 -24.67
N VAL A 245 28.41 20.05 -24.24
CA VAL A 245 27.05 20.50 -24.53
C VAL A 245 26.33 20.86 -23.25
N ILE A 246 25.84 22.11 -23.15
CA ILE A 246 24.88 22.56 -22.14
C ILE A 246 23.52 21.98 -22.53
N PRO A 247 22.82 21.25 -21.63
CA PRO A 247 21.51 20.66 -21.94
C PRO A 247 20.43 21.73 -22.18
N GLY A 248 19.45 21.41 -23.04
CA GLY A 248 18.29 22.28 -23.28
C GLY A 248 17.13 22.01 -22.30
N GLU A 249 17.15 20.88 -21.61
CA GLU A 249 16.15 20.55 -20.61
C GLU A 249 16.73 19.72 -19.48
N LEU A 250 16.04 19.74 -18.31
CA LEU A 250 16.26 18.85 -17.18
C LEU A 250 14.91 18.28 -16.77
N LYS A 251 14.85 16.96 -16.54
CA LYS A 251 13.67 16.27 -16.01
C LYS A 251 13.94 15.78 -14.61
N ALA A 252 13.03 16.11 -13.69
CA ALA A 252 13.07 15.64 -12.32
C ALA A 252 11.74 14.98 -11.93
N ARG A 253 11.81 13.99 -11.05
CA ARG A 253 10.65 13.46 -10.34
C ARG A 253 10.88 13.57 -8.85
N PHE A 254 9.88 14.04 -8.14
CA PHE A 254 9.93 14.16 -6.70
C PHE A 254 8.63 13.68 -6.05
N ASN A 255 8.67 13.38 -4.77
CA ASN A 255 7.53 12.96 -3.97
C ASN A 255 7.53 13.70 -2.63
N LEU A 256 6.34 14.09 -2.22
CA LEU A 256 6.03 14.60 -0.89
C LEU A 256 5.26 13.52 -0.13
N ARG A 257 5.82 13.07 1.01
CA ARG A 257 5.05 12.31 2.00
C ARG A 257 4.55 13.31 3.02
N TYR A 258 3.25 13.61 3.01
CA TYR A 258 2.71 14.72 3.76
C TYR A 258 1.73 14.30 4.85
N SER A 259 1.77 15.04 5.95
CA SER A 259 0.88 14.86 7.10
C SER A 259 -0.43 15.62 6.89
N PRO A 260 -1.51 15.30 7.63
CA PRO A 260 -2.79 16.01 7.53
C PRO A 260 -2.76 17.50 7.88
N VAL A 261 -1.64 18.01 8.42
CA VAL A 261 -1.47 19.46 8.67
C VAL A 261 -1.20 20.25 7.40
N GLN A 262 -0.90 19.57 6.30
CA GLN A 262 -0.70 20.16 4.97
C GLN A 262 -1.93 19.97 4.09
N THR A 263 -2.12 20.89 3.14
CA THR A 263 -3.10 20.75 2.06
C THR A 263 -2.39 20.58 0.72
N LEU A 264 -3.04 19.94 -0.24
CA LEU A 264 -2.49 19.76 -1.59
C LEU A 264 -2.19 21.12 -2.26
N GLU A 265 -3.09 22.07 -2.11
CA GLU A 265 -2.96 23.42 -2.64
C GLU A 265 -1.78 24.15 -2.00
N GLY A 266 -1.62 24.06 -0.67
CA GLY A 266 -0.50 24.67 0.06
C GLY A 266 0.85 24.08 -0.35
N LEU A 267 0.91 22.77 -0.57
CA LEU A 267 2.12 22.09 -1.06
C LEU A 267 2.47 22.53 -2.49
N LYS A 268 1.49 22.59 -3.40
CA LYS A 268 1.68 23.09 -4.76
C LYS A 268 2.19 24.53 -4.77
N GLU A 269 1.49 25.40 -4.04
CA GLU A 269 1.84 26.83 -3.98
C GLU A 269 3.25 27.02 -3.42
N THR A 270 3.64 26.26 -2.41
CA THR A 270 4.99 26.32 -1.83
C THR A 270 6.05 25.90 -2.85
N VAL A 271 5.90 24.74 -3.50
CA VAL A 271 6.86 24.23 -4.48
C VAL A 271 6.97 25.20 -5.67
N GLU A 272 5.83 25.57 -6.26
CA GLU A 272 5.81 26.44 -7.42
C GLU A 272 6.24 27.86 -7.07
N GLY A 273 5.94 28.35 -5.87
CA GLY A 273 6.44 29.63 -5.35
C GLY A 273 7.97 29.67 -5.27
N ILE A 274 8.60 28.59 -4.79
CA ILE A 274 10.07 28.47 -4.75
C ILE A 274 10.64 28.44 -6.18
N LEU A 275 10.06 27.66 -7.09
CA LEU A 275 10.51 27.62 -8.48
C LEU A 275 10.43 29.01 -9.15
N ARG A 276 9.31 29.73 -8.97
CA ARG A 276 9.12 31.10 -9.47
C ARG A 276 10.10 32.10 -8.85
N LYS A 277 10.31 32.01 -7.53
CA LYS A 277 11.26 32.87 -6.78
C LYS A 277 12.66 32.82 -7.38
N HIS A 278 13.09 31.63 -7.79
CA HIS A 278 14.41 31.42 -8.40
C HIS A 278 14.43 31.58 -9.94
N GLY A 279 13.35 32.07 -10.54
CA GLY A 279 13.28 32.34 -11.97
C GLY A 279 13.33 31.09 -12.85
N VAL A 280 12.97 29.91 -12.30
CA VAL A 280 12.95 28.65 -13.05
C VAL A 280 11.86 28.71 -14.11
N ARG A 281 12.20 28.43 -15.37
CA ARG A 281 11.22 28.18 -16.43
C ARG A 281 10.88 26.72 -16.45
N TYR A 282 9.63 26.36 -16.17
CA TYR A 282 9.26 24.96 -15.97
C TYR A 282 7.88 24.59 -16.52
N THR A 283 7.69 23.28 -16.71
CA THR A 283 6.40 22.60 -16.76
C THR A 283 6.35 21.61 -15.61
N LEU A 284 5.26 21.62 -14.86
CA LEU A 284 5.09 20.74 -13.69
C LEU A 284 3.73 20.04 -13.74
N GLU A 285 3.77 18.72 -13.77
CA GLU A 285 2.60 17.86 -13.68
C GLU A 285 2.53 17.24 -12.29
N TRP A 286 1.35 17.34 -11.66
CA TRP A 286 1.11 16.82 -10.34
C TRP A 286 0.33 15.51 -10.38
N TYR A 287 0.70 14.59 -9.49
CA TYR A 287 0.06 13.29 -9.35
C TYR A 287 -0.18 12.98 -7.87
N LEU A 288 -1.46 12.84 -7.48
CA LEU A 288 -1.88 12.42 -6.14
C LEU A 288 -2.04 10.90 -6.12
N SER A 289 -1.15 10.22 -5.37
CA SER A 289 -1.29 8.77 -5.13
C SER A 289 -2.31 8.48 -4.04
N GLY A 290 -2.42 9.34 -3.03
CA GLY A 290 -3.42 9.23 -1.97
C GLY A 290 -3.33 10.35 -0.96
N GLU A 291 -4.49 10.69 -0.37
CA GLU A 291 -4.58 11.60 0.74
C GLU A 291 -4.18 10.91 2.05
N PRO A 292 -3.75 11.66 3.08
CA PRO A 292 -3.52 11.09 4.39
C PRO A 292 -4.83 10.65 5.02
N PHE A 293 -4.80 9.56 5.78
CA PHE A 293 -5.92 9.16 6.60
C PHE A 293 -5.46 8.76 8.01
N TYR A 294 -6.38 8.85 8.96
CA TYR A 294 -6.16 8.48 10.35
C TYR A 294 -7.41 7.85 10.94
N THR A 295 -7.24 6.74 11.60
CA THR A 295 -8.27 6.06 12.39
C THR A 295 -8.03 6.37 13.86
N PRO A 296 -8.87 7.19 14.49
CA PRO A 296 -8.77 7.46 15.93
C PRO A 296 -9.06 6.18 16.73
N PRO A 297 -8.63 6.14 18.01
CA PRO A 297 -8.96 5.02 18.90
C PRO A 297 -10.47 4.72 18.87
N GLY A 298 -10.83 3.43 18.75
CA GLY A 298 -12.21 2.99 18.63
C GLY A 298 -12.32 1.48 18.50
N ALA A 299 -13.50 0.97 18.21
CA ALA A 299 -13.82 -0.45 18.25
C ALA A 299 -12.84 -1.31 17.44
N LEU A 300 -12.48 -0.90 16.21
CA LEU A 300 -11.56 -1.67 15.37
C LEU A 300 -10.15 -1.70 15.95
N SER A 301 -9.56 -0.53 16.28
CA SER A 301 -8.20 -0.46 16.81
C SER A 301 -8.06 -1.19 18.13
N GLU A 302 -9.07 -1.10 19.00
CA GLU A 302 -9.11 -1.83 20.27
C GLU A 302 -9.20 -3.34 20.04
N ALA A 303 -10.09 -3.80 19.16
CA ALA A 303 -10.22 -5.21 18.81
C ALA A 303 -8.92 -5.80 18.24
N VAL A 304 -8.23 -5.02 17.36
CA VAL A 304 -6.95 -5.44 16.78
C VAL A 304 -5.84 -5.47 17.86
N CYS A 305 -5.75 -4.45 18.73
CA CYS A 305 -4.78 -4.43 19.83
C CYS A 305 -4.98 -5.63 20.79
N GLN A 306 -6.23 -5.95 21.15
CA GLN A 306 -6.56 -7.10 21.97
C GLN A 306 -6.18 -8.41 21.29
N ALA A 307 -6.49 -8.56 20.00
CA ALA A 307 -6.18 -9.75 19.22
C ALA A 307 -4.66 -9.98 19.11
N VAL A 308 -3.90 -8.93 18.84
CA VAL A 308 -2.43 -8.98 18.81
C VAL A 308 -1.89 -9.39 20.18
N ARG A 309 -2.32 -8.71 21.25
CA ARG A 309 -1.89 -9.02 22.63
C ARG A 309 -2.19 -10.45 23.01
N ALA A 310 -3.34 -10.98 22.63
CA ALA A 310 -3.72 -12.36 22.94
C ALA A 310 -2.80 -13.40 22.26
N VAL A 311 -2.20 -13.07 21.12
CA VAL A 311 -1.31 -13.98 20.37
C VAL A 311 0.16 -13.77 20.73
N THR A 312 0.60 -12.52 20.95
CA THR A 312 2.01 -12.15 21.14
C THR A 312 2.39 -11.93 22.61
N GLY A 313 1.41 -11.73 23.50
CA GLY A 313 1.61 -11.36 24.91
C GLY A 313 1.82 -9.86 25.14
N ALA A 314 1.97 -9.05 24.10
CA ALA A 314 2.22 -7.60 24.19
C ALA A 314 1.29 -6.82 23.25
N PRO A 315 0.92 -5.56 23.60
CA PRO A 315 0.17 -4.70 22.69
C PRO A 315 1.07 -4.23 21.53
N PRO A 316 0.49 -3.98 20.34
CA PRO A 316 1.24 -3.41 19.23
C PRO A 316 1.55 -1.93 19.44
N ARG A 317 2.58 -1.44 18.77
CA ARG A 317 2.80 0.00 18.57
C ARG A 317 1.83 0.50 17.48
N LEU A 318 1.16 1.61 17.75
CA LEU A 318 0.32 2.30 16.79
C LEU A 318 1.20 3.22 15.93
N SER A 319 1.06 3.19 14.60
CA SER A 319 1.92 3.94 13.69
C SER A 319 1.14 4.43 12.47
N THR A 320 1.57 5.54 11.90
CA THR A 320 1.12 6.07 10.60
C THR A 320 2.25 6.11 9.57
N GLY A 321 3.43 5.63 9.95
CA GLY A 321 4.63 5.63 9.12
C GLY A 321 4.61 4.57 8.01
N GLY A 322 5.52 4.73 7.05
CA GLY A 322 5.71 3.81 5.93
C GLY A 322 5.10 4.28 4.61
N GLY A 323 4.92 3.34 3.69
CA GLY A 323 4.28 3.55 2.38
C GLY A 323 2.80 3.90 2.50
N THR A 324 2.08 3.98 1.39
CA THR A 324 0.62 4.05 1.41
C THR A 324 0.05 2.67 1.10
N SER A 325 -1.26 2.48 1.30
CA SER A 325 -1.99 1.25 1.03
C SER A 325 -3.36 1.55 0.48
N ASP A 326 -4.09 0.54 0.06
CA ASP A 326 -5.48 0.67 -0.41
C ASP A 326 -6.45 1.19 0.66
N GLY A 327 -6.07 1.17 1.93
CA GLY A 327 -6.80 1.83 3.01
C GLY A 327 -7.13 3.30 2.73
N ARG A 328 -6.28 4.00 1.94
CA ARG A 328 -6.50 5.40 1.49
C ARG A 328 -7.77 5.60 0.68
N PHE A 329 -8.29 4.57 0.04
CA PHE A 329 -9.52 4.63 -0.76
C PHE A 329 -10.77 4.24 0.04
N ILE A 330 -10.57 3.51 1.13
CA ILE A 330 -11.66 2.99 1.99
C ILE A 330 -11.95 3.96 3.15
N ALA A 331 -10.93 4.55 3.75
CA ALA A 331 -11.09 5.50 4.85
C ALA A 331 -12.02 6.68 4.52
N PRO A 332 -11.98 7.29 3.30
CA PRO A 332 -12.91 8.37 2.93
C PRO A 332 -14.38 7.96 2.90
N LEU A 333 -14.70 6.66 2.88
CA LEU A 333 -16.09 6.16 2.99
C LEU A 333 -16.63 6.21 4.43
N GLY A 334 -15.84 6.69 5.39
CA GLY A 334 -16.18 6.77 6.81
C GLY A 334 -15.82 5.53 7.61
N ALA A 335 -15.09 4.59 7.04
CA ALA A 335 -14.61 3.39 7.70
C ALA A 335 -13.47 3.70 8.68
N GLN A 336 -13.45 3.04 9.83
CA GLN A 336 -12.20 2.86 10.59
C GLN A 336 -11.30 1.89 9.80
N VAL A 337 -10.05 2.26 9.55
CA VAL A 337 -9.10 1.44 8.81
C VAL A 337 -7.87 1.16 9.66
N VAL A 338 -7.53 -0.11 9.81
CA VAL A 338 -6.30 -0.57 10.49
C VAL A 338 -5.58 -1.54 9.57
N GLU A 339 -4.25 -1.48 9.54
CA GLU A 339 -3.45 -2.45 8.82
C GLU A 339 -2.71 -3.34 9.80
N LEU A 340 -2.82 -4.63 9.60
CA LEU A 340 -2.11 -5.65 10.36
C LEU A 340 -1.68 -6.77 9.43
N GLY A 341 -0.39 -7.04 9.40
CA GLY A 341 0.19 -8.13 8.61
C GLY A 341 1.55 -8.57 9.13
N VAL A 342 2.21 -9.39 8.34
CA VAL A 342 3.52 -9.97 8.66
C VAL A 342 4.64 -8.92 8.67
N VAL A 343 5.87 -9.36 8.97
CA VAL A 343 7.06 -8.50 9.00
C VAL A 343 7.40 -8.02 7.59
N ASN A 344 7.62 -6.71 7.44
CA ASN A 344 7.84 -6.03 6.16
C ASN A 344 9.30 -6.01 5.67
N ALA A 345 10.24 -6.59 6.40
CA ALA A 345 11.67 -6.44 6.15
C ALA A 345 12.14 -6.93 4.77
N SER A 346 11.40 -7.83 4.11
CA SER A 346 11.75 -8.44 2.83
C SER A 346 10.88 -8.04 1.65
N ILE A 347 9.84 -7.19 1.86
CA ILE A 347 8.95 -6.76 0.78
C ILE A 347 9.72 -6.10 -0.37
N HIS A 348 9.27 -6.33 -1.61
CA HIS A 348 9.85 -5.80 -2.86
C HIS A 348 11.31 -6.20 -3.12
N LYS A 349 11.93 -6.97 -2.24
CA LYS A 349 13.32 -7.44 -2.40
C LYS A 349 13.39 -8.78 -3.13
N VAL A 350 14.54 -9.07 -3.69
CA VAL A 350 14.92 -10.42 -4.10
C VAL A 350 14.98 -11.31 -2.85
N ASN A 351 14.55 -12.57 -2.98
CA ASN A 351 14.41 -13.52 -1.85
C ASN A 351 13.43 -13.06 -0.77
N GLU A 352 12.34 -12.39 -1.18
CA GLU A 352 11.21 -12.09 -0.29
C GLU A 352 10.77 -13.35 0.46
N HIS A 353 10.47 -13.20 1.74
CA HIS A 353 10.11 -14.33 2.60
C HIS A 353 9.27 -13.89 3.80
N VAL A 354 8.62 -14.88 4.41
CA VAL A 354 7.87 -14.75 5.67
C VAL A 354 8.23 -15.91 6.59
N ARG A 355 8.22 -15.71 7.90
CA ARG A 355 8.32 -16.82 8.86
C ARG A 355 7.05 -17.66 8.81
N VAL A 356 7.21 -18.97 8.71
CA VAL A 356 6.05 -19.91 8.69
C VAL A 356 5.18 -19.77 9.95
N SER A 357 5.80 -19.57 11.11
CA SER A 357 5.07 -19.34 12.38
C SER A 357 4.24 -18.06 12.39
N ASP A 358 4.66 -17.03 11.63
CA ASP A 358 3.97 -15.74 11.59
C ASP A 358 2.68 -15.83 10.78
N ILE A 359 2.62 -16.73 9.78
CA ILE A 359 1.40 -17.01 9.00
C ILE A 359 0.30 -17.55 9.92
N ASP A 360 0.64 -18.52 10.78
CA ASP A 360 -0.31 -19.10 11.73
C ASP A 360 -0.66 -18.13 12.87
N ALA A 361 0.28 -17.27 13.26
CA ALA A 361 0.01 -16.23 14.24
C ALA A 361 -0.97 -15.19 13.67
N LEU A 362 -0.79 -14.78 12.42
CA LEU A 362 -1.67 -13.82 11.74
C LEU A 362 -3.10 -14.37 11.59
N HIS A 363 -3.24 -15.65 11.23
CA HIS A 363 -4.54 -16.32 11.22
C HIS A 363 -5.26 -16.19 12.59
N ARG A 364 -4.57 -16.49 13.70
CA ARG A 364 -5.14 -16.36 15.05
C ARG A 364 -5.51 -14.93 15.39
N MET A 365 -4.70 -13.94 14.99
CA MET A 365 -5.00 -12.53 15.19
C MET A 365 -6.29 -12.15 14.47
N TYR A 366 -6.42 -12.50 13.19
CA TYR A 366 -7.63 -12.18 12.42
C TYR A 366 -8.87 -12.89 12.94
N LEU A 367 -8.74 -14.14 13.36
CA LEU A 367 -9.83 -14.89 14.03
C LEU A 367 -10.30 -14.18 15.30
N ASN A 368 -9.35 -13.72 16.13
CA ASN A 368 -9.67 -12.98 17.35
C ASN A 368 -10.32 -11.62 17.07
N VAL A 369 -9.88 -10.90 16.00
CA VAL A 369 -10.52 -9.65 15.58
C VAL A 369 -11.98 -9.87 15.21
N LEU A 370 -12.27 -10.92 14.40
CA LEU A 370 -13.64 -11.29 14.05
C LEU A 370 -14.45 -11.63 15.31
N GLY A 371 -13.87 -12.40 16.24
CA GLY A 371 -14.51 -12.75 17.51
C GLY A 371 -14.82 -11.54 18.39
N ASN A 372 -13.89 -10.58 18.47
CA ASN A 372 -14.06 -9.36 19.28
C ASN A 372 -15.13 -8.41 18.73
N LEU A 373 -15.31 -8.35 17.40
CA LEU A 373 -16.22 -7.42 16.74
C LEU A 373 -17.59 -8.02 16.42
N LEU A 374 -17.64 -9.29 16.06
CA LEU A 374 -18.82 -9.92 15.48
C LEU A 374 -19.30 -11.18 16.23
N GLY A 375 -18.53 -11.67 17.19
CA GLY A 375 -18.86 -12.85 18.02
C GLY A 375 -19.96 -12.64 19.04
#